data_97eee2c1e316dbd493600f0186690d13
#
_entry.id   97eee2c1e316dbd493600f0186690d13
#
_cell.length_a   1.000
_cell.length_b   1.000
_cell.length_c   1.000
_cell.angle_alpha   90.00
_cell.angle_beta   90.00
_cell.angle_gamma   90.00
#
_symmetry.space_group_name_H-M   'P 1'
#
loop_
_entity.id
_entity.type
_entity.pdbx_description
1 polymer ?
#
loop_
_entity_poly.entity_id
_entity_poly.type
_entity_poly.pdbx_seq_one_letter_code
_entity_poly.pdbx_strand_id
1 'polypeptide(L)'
;PKLSMGFIKDVLKDANRGRFTVVGALGGNYILKPQNSTFSEMPENEHLTMKMAEICGITTVMSSLIRLKSGELSYITKRIDRDDNGNKIHMLDMFQILEAFDKYRGSVEKVGKAIKEHSANTLLDLMRFYEIVIFCYITGNNDMHLKNFSLILNGENWEISPAYDLLNVQLHLPEDKEESALTIGGKKKKLSKSDFINLGLKLGLNQKQVENTFKRFLKSEKKMLSLIPQSYLSKEHQEKYIKLLQNRLLIFQ
;
A
#
# COMPACT_ATOMS: atom_id res chain seq x y z
N PRO A 1 -11.42 -7.37 10.08
CA PRO A 1 -10.67 -8.48 10.69
C PRO A 1 -9.58 -8.97 9.75
N LYS A 2 -8.44 -9.42 10.30
CA LYS A 2 -7.32 -10.03 9.55
C LYS A 2 -7.11 -11.44 10.11
N LEU A 3 -7.05 -12.44 9.23
CA LEU A 3 -6.85 -13.83 9.60
C LEU A 3 -5.52 -14.34 9.02
N SER A 4 -4.73 -15.04 9.84
CA SER A 4 -3.52 -15.73 9.38
C SER A 4 -3.90 -17.06 8.76
N MET A 5 -3.44 -17.34 7.53
CA MET A 5 -3.82 -18.51 6.74
C MET A 5 -2.60 -19.29 6.30
N GLY A 6 -2.68 -20.62 6.43
CA GLY A 6 -1.76 -21.57 5.81
C GLY A 6 -2.38 -22.19 4.57
N PHE A 7 -1.56 -22.44 3.54
CA PHE A 7 -1.98 -23.15 2.35
C PHE A 7 -1.58 -24.63 2.44
N ILE A 8 -2.55 -25.55 2.41
CA ILE A 8 -2.33 -26.99 2.45
C ILE A 8 -2.67 -27.55 1.08
N LYS A 9 -1.69 -28.20 0.43
CA LYS A 9 -1.94 -28.98 -0.79
C LYS A 9 -2.58 -30.32 -0.41
N ASP A 10 -3.67 -30.66 -1.06
CA ASP A 10 -4.34 -31.94 -0.87
C ASP A 10 -3.67 -33.01 -1.77
N VAL A 11 -2.52 -33.51 -1.31
CA VAL A 11 -1.67 -34.46 -2.07
C VAL A 11 -2.32 -35.81 -2.28
N LEU A 12 -3.34 -36.16 -1.47
CA LEU A 12 -3.97 -37.47 -1.49
C LEU A 12 -5.11 -37.60 -2.50
N LYS A 13 -5.73 -36.48 -2.92
CA LYS A 13 -6.89 -36.50 -3.81
C LYS A 13 -6.63 -35.90 -5.19
N ASP A 14 -5.90 -34.81 -5.24
CA ASP A 14 -5.55 -34.11 -6.47
C ASP A 14 -4.43 -33.11 -6.14
N ALA A 15 -3.25 -33.33 -6.72
CA ALA A 15 -2.07 -32.45 -6.50
C ALA A 15 -2.30 -30.98 -6.91
N ASN A 16 -3.35 -30.73 -7.73
CA ASN A 16 -3.72 -29.37 -8.17
C ASN A 16 -4.73 -28.70 -7.24
N ARG A 17 -5.25 -29.41 -6.23
CA ARG A 17 -6.17 -28.83 -5.25
C ARG A 17 -5.42 -28.45 -3.98
N GLY A 18 -5.76 -27.28 -3.46
CA GLY A 18 -5.28 -26.79 -2.20
C GLY A 18 -6.39 -26.11 -1.42
N ARG A 19 -6.21 -25.97 -0.13
CA ARG A 19 -7.14 -25.24 0.74
C ARG A 19 -6.36 -24.30 1.65
N PHE A 20 -6.97 -23.14 1.91
CA PHE A 20 -6.51 -22.29 2.98
C PHE A 20 -7.14 -22.72 4.30
N THR A 21 -6.35 -22.77 5.35
CA THR A 21 -6.82 -23.03 6.70
C THR A 21 -6.34 -21.92 7.64
N VAL A 22 -7.18 -21.58 8.60
CA VAL A 22 -6.80 -20.61 9.64
C VAL A 22 -5.78 -21.29 10.55
N VAL A 23 -4.63 -20.65 10.73
CA VAL A 23 -3.61 -21.05 11.68
C VAL A 23 -3.45 -19.96 12.73
N GLY A 24 -3.01 -20.32 13.92
CA GLY A 24 -2.83 -19.36 15.01
C GLY A 24 -1.96 -18.16 14.61
N ALA A 25 -2.01 -17.09 15.38
CA ALA A 25 -1.42 -15.78 15.07
C ALA A 25 0.08 -15.80 14.68
N LEU A 26 0.80 -16.84 15.05
CA LEU A 26 2.24 -17.03 14.79
C LEU A 26 2.54 -17.89 13.56
N GLY A 27 1.52 -18.51 12.95
CA GLY A 27 1.66 -19.38 11.79
C GLY A 27 1.05 -18.79 10.52
N GLY A 28 1.27 -19.48 9.38
CA GLY A 28 0.68 -19.14 8.08
C GLY A 28 1.46 -18.12 7.26
N ASN A 29 1.44 -18.35 5.96
CA ASN A 29 2.17 -17.54 4.96
C ASN A 29 1.29 -16.50 4.28
N TYR A 30 0.02 -16.41 4.65
CA TYR A 30 -0.96 -15.52 4.04
C TYR A 30 -1.77 -14.78 5.10
N ILE A 31 -2.23 -13.60 4.73
CA ILE A 31 -3.19 -12.78 5.48
C ILE A 31 -4.46 -12.71 4.66
N LEU A 32 -5.59 -13.08 5.25
CA LEU A 32 -6.92 -12.95 4.68
C LEU A 32 -7.64 -11.78 5.34
N LYS A 33 -8.20 -10.92 4.52
CA LYS A 33 -9.04 -9.79 4.93
C LYS A 33 -10.44 -9.97 4.32
N PRO A 34 -11.40 -10.54 5.08
CA PRO A 34 -12.78 -10.67 4.62
C PRO A 34 -13.49 -9.32 4.58
N GLN A 35 -14.72 -9.34 4.04
CA GLN A 35 -15.60 -8.15 4.08
C GLN A 35 -15.73 -7.58 5.49
N ASN A 36 -15.91 -6.29 5.54
CA ASN A 36 -16.13 -5.54 6.77
C ASN A 36 -17.63 -5.18 6.87
N SER A 37 -18.23 -5.37 8.06
CA SER A 37 -19.63 -5.02 8.28
C SER A 37 -19.92 -3.53 8.26
N THR A 38 -18.91 -2.69 8.54
CA THR A 38 -19.05 -1.22 8.58
C THR A 38 -18.80 -0.59 7.21
N PHE A 39 -17.79 -1.12 6.47
CA PHE A 39 -17.38 -0.59 5.17
C PHE A 39 -17.46 -1.72 4.14
N SER A 40 -18.42 -1.61 3.22
CA SER A 40 -18.59 -2.56 2.13
C SER A 40 -17.46 -2.46 1.10
N GLU A 41 -17.21 -3.53 0.35
CA GLU A 41 -16.26 -3.55 -0.78
C GLU A 41 -14.80 -3.23 -0.42
N MET A 42 -14.41 -3.38 0.85
CA MET A 42 -13.02 -3.14 1.28
C MET A 42 -12.02 -4.08 0.58
N PRO A 43 -12.27 -5.40 0.45
CA PRO A 43 -11.39 -6.30 -0.29
C PRO A 43 -11.22 -5.92 -1.76
N GLU A 44 -12.30 -5.52 -2.42
CA GLU A 44 -12.32 -5.10 -3.82
C GLU A 44 -11.54 -3.81 -4.03
N ASN A 45 -11.70 -2.86 -3.10
CA ASN A 45 -11.00 -1.58 -3.09
C ASN A 45 -9.48 -1.79 -2.90
N GLU A 46 -9.08 -2.57 -1.90
CA GLU A 46 -7.67 -2.86 -1.66
C GLU A 46 -7.05 -3.58 -2.87
N HIS A 47 -7.73 -4.59 -3.42
CA HIS A 47 -7.24 -5.31 -4.59
C HIS A 47 -7.04 -4.39 -5.80
N LEU A 48 -8.03 -3.56 -6.14
CA LEU A 48 -7.93 -2.60 -7.24
C LEU A 48 -6.77 -1.64 -7.05
N THR A 49 -6.64 -1.06 -5.85
CA THR A 49 -5.59 -0.07 -5.56
C THR A 49 -4.20 -0.71 -5.62
N MET A 50 -4.04 -1.93 -5.11
CA MET A 50 -2.79 -2.69 -5.23
C MET A 50 -2.43 -2.97 -6.70
N LYS A 51 -3.41 -3.34 -7.56
CA LYS A 51 -3.19 -3.52 -9.00
C LYS A 51 -2.83 -2.22 -9.72
N MET A 52 -3.40 -1.10 -9.31
CA MET A 52 -2.98 0.23 -9.82
C MET A 52 -1.52 0.53 -9.43
N ALA A 53 -1.10 0.19 -8.22
CA ALA A 53 0.28 0.39 -7.78
C ALA A 53 1.26 -0.42 -8.65
N GLU A 54 0.95 -1.68 -8.95
CA GLU A 54 1.74 -2.54 -9.86
C GLU A 54 1.88 -1.90 -11.26
N ILE A 55 0.77 -1.39 -11.82
CA ILE A 55 0.78 -0.69 -13.14
C ILE A 55 1.64 0.57 -13.11
N CYS A 56 1.70 1.25 -11.98
CA CYS A 56 2.55 2.42 -11.79
C CYS A 56 4.02 2.06 -11.53
N GLY A 57 4.37 0.77 -11.50
CA GLY A 57 5.73 0.29 -11.26
C GLY A 57 6.16 0.32 -9.79
N ILE A 58 5.21 0.40 -8.86
CA ILE A 58 5.47 0.25 -7.43
C ILE A 58 5.60 -1.24 -7.12
N THR A 59 6.67 -1.61 -6.44
CA THR A 59 6.84 -2.97 -5.93
C THR A 59 5.85 -3.23 -4.80
N THR A 60 4.95 -4.20 -4.98
CA THR A 60 3.89 -4.54 -4.02
C THR A 60 4.04 -5.97 -3.53
N VAL A 61 3.40 -6.28 -2.40
CA VAL A 61 3.22 -7.66 -1.95
C VAL A 61 2.31 -8.43 -2.91
N MET A 62 2.57 -9.74 -3.08
CA MET A 62 1.70 -10.59 -3.89
C MET A 62 0.32 -10.67 -3.24
N SER A 63 -0.72 -10.34 -4.00
CA SER A 63 -2.10 -10.34 -3.50
C SER A 63 -3.11 -10.73 -4.57
N SER A 64 -4.30 -11.12 -4.12
CA SER A 64 -5.42 -11.49 -4.99
C SER A 64 -6.75 -11.34 -4.26
N LEU A 65 -7.86 -11.47 -5.01
CA LEU A 65 -9.18 -11.73 -4.45
C LEU A 65 -9.47 -13.23 -4.51
N ILE A 66 -10.08 -13.73 -3.46
CA ILE A 66 -10.65 -15.08 -3.43
C ILE A 66 -12.14 -15.03 -3.07
N ARG A 67 -12.91 -15.94 -3.62
CA ARG A 67 -14.32 -16.10 -3.28
C ARG A 67 -14.46 -17.14 -2.18
N LEU A 68 -15.06 -16.76 -1.06
CA LEU A 68 -15.38 -17.67 0.04
C LEU A 68 -16.55 -18.57 -0.31
N LYS A 69 -16.77 -19.63 0.46
CA LYS A 69 -17.94 -20.50 0.31
C LYS A 69 -19.28 -19.78 0.49
N SER A 70 -19.29 -18.69 1.27
CA SER A 70 -20.44 -17.79 1.44
C SER A 70 -20.79 -16.98 0.19
N GLY A 71 -19.92 -16.99 -0.83
CA GLY A 71 -20.07 -16.19 -2.06
C GLY A 71 -19.39 -14.82 -1.98
N GLU A 72 -18.97 -14.37 -0.82
CA GLU A 72 -18.31 -13.08 -0.61
C GLU A 72 -16.87 -13.09 -1.11
N LEU A 73 -16.39 -11.94 -1.59
CA LEU A 73 -14.99 -11.73 -1.93
C LEU A 73 -14.20 -11.39 -0.66
N SER A 74 -12.97 -11.89 -0.62
CA SER A 74 -11.98 -11.56 0.42
C SER A 74 -10.65 -11.27 -0.23
N TYR A 75 -9.94 -10.26 0.27
CA TYR A 75 -8.58 -9.98 -0.15
C TYR A 75 -7.63 -10.92 0.57
N ILE A 76 -6.69 -11.49 -0.18
CA ILE A 76 -5.63 -12.35 0.36
C ILE A 76 -4.27 -11.83 -0.10
N THR A 77 -3.31 -11.79 0.81
CA THR A 77 -1.94 -11.38 0.50
C THR A 77 -0.93 -12.35 1.09
N LYS A 78 0.17 -12.59 0.36
CA LYS A 78 1.31 -13.36 0.88
C LYS A 78 2.07 -12.51 1.90
N ARG A 79 2.43 -13.10 3.02
CA ARG A 79 3.28 -12.46 4.01
C ARG A 79 4.70 -12.37 3.49
N ILE A 80 5.28 -11.18 3.56
CA ILE A 80 6.66 -10.93 3.16
C ILE A 80 7.66 -11.11 4.32
N ASP A 81 7.16 -11.15 5.55
CA ASP A 81 7.94 -11.47 6.75
C ASP A 81 8.09 -12.98 6.99
N ARG A 82 7.87 -13.78 5.93
CA ARG A 82 8.07 -15.23 5.89
C ARG A 82 8.72 -15.62 4.57
N ASP A 83 9.71 -16.54 4.64
CA ASP A 83 10.23 -17.20 3.47
C ASP A 83 9.27 -18.30 2.96
N ASP A 84 9.63 -18.97 1.88
CA ASP A 84 8.82 -20.05 1.30
C ASP A 84 8.73 -21.30 2.20
N ASN A 85 9.66 -21.46 3.15
CA ASN A 85 9.67 -22.51 4.15
C ASN A 85 8.88 -22.14 5.43
N GLY A 86 8.38 -20.91 5.51
CA GLY A 86 7.64 -20.39 6.66
C GLY A 86 8.52 -19.80 7.76
N ASN A 87 9.84 -19.71 7.56
CA ASN A 87 10.73 -19.06 8.51
C ASN A 87 10.48 -17.56 8.55
N LYS A 88 10.70 -16.96 9.70
CA LYS A 88 10.54 -15.52 9.89
C LYS A 88 11.68 -14.76 9.23
N ILE A 89 11.33 -13.72 8.46
CA ILE A 89 12.25 -12.68 7.99
C ILE A 89 12.05 -11.47 8.91
N HIS A 90 13.13 -10.87 9.36
CA HIS A 90 13.06 -9.68 10.20
C HIS A 90 12.44 -8.52 9.43
N MET A 91 11.41 -7.93 10.00
CA MET A 91 10.68 -6.80 9.43
C MET A 91 10.24 -5.89 10.57
N LEU A 92 10.52 -4.60 10.46
CA LEU A 92 10.16 -3.58 11.44
C LEU A 92 9.37 -2.48 10.74
N ASP A 93 8.20 -2.16 11.26
CA ASP A 93 7.45 -1.01 10.78
C ASP A 93 8.01 0.31 11.35
N MET A 94 7.67 1.43 10.71
CA MET A 94 8.18 2.75 11.13
C MET A 94 7.64 3.19 12.48
N PHE A 95 6.54 2.59 12.95
CA PHE A 95 6.06 2.82 14.32
C PHE A 95 7.04 2.24 15.35
N GLN A 96 7.62 1.06 15.07
CA GLN A 96 8.63 0.41 15.90
C GLN A 96 9.98 1.12 15.78
N ILE A 97 10.45 1.39 14.56
CA ILE A 97 11.76 2.03 14.31
C ILE A 97 11.83 3.43 14.94
N LEU A 98 10.73 4.19 14.91
CA LEU A 98 10.64 5.54 15.45
C LEU A 98 10.23 5.56 16.93
N GLU A 99 10.03 4.39 17.55
CA GLU A 99 9.55 4.23 18.94
C GLU A 99 8.33 5.11 19.23
N ALA A 100 7.38 5.14 18.28
CA ALA A 100 6.24 6.03 18.35
C ALA A 100 5.16 5.50 19.30
N PHE A 101 4.45 6.39 19.98
CA PHE A 101 3.30 6.05 20.85
C PHE A 101 1.97 6.08 20.12
N ASP A 102 1.89 6.82 19.01
CA ASP A 102 0.70 6.95 18.18
C ASP A 102 1.10 6.80 16.71
N LYS A 103 0.43 5.87 16.01
CA LYS A 103 0.74 5.56 14.61
C LYS A 103 0.42 6.70 13.62
N TYR A 104 -0.44 7.63 13.99
CA TYR A 104 -0.83 8.80 13.19
C TYR A 104 0.00 10.06 13.52
N ARG A 105 0.83 9.99 14.56
CA ARG A 105 1.63 11.12 15.01
C ARG A 105 3.03 11.05 14.44
N GLY A 106 3.27 11.77 13.35
CA GLY A 106 4.55 11.80 12.68
C GLY A 106 4.52 12.61 11.39
N SER A 107 5.62 12.60 10.68
CA SER A 107 5.69 13.20 9.34
C SER A 107 6.35 12.24 8.36
N VAL A 108 6.05 12.43 7.09
CA VAL A 108 6.67 11.69 5.98
C VAL A 108 8.18 11.93 5.97
N GLU A 109 8.64 13.13 6.31
CA GLU A 109 10.06 13.46 6.41
C GLU A 109 10.78 12.66 7.52
N LYS A 110 10.11 12.40 8.67
CA LYS A 110 10.68 11.54 9.73
C LYS A 110 10.84 10.10 9.27
N VAL A 111 9.87 9.58 8.54
CA VAL A 111 9.96 8.25 7.92
C VAL A 111 11.13 8.21 6.93
N GLY A 112 11.24 9.21 6.06
CA GLY A 112 12.37 9.31 5.13
C GLY A 112 13.73 9.39 5.83
N LYS A 113 13.81 10.10 6.97
CA LYS A 113 15.04 10.14 7.78
C LYS A 113 15.40 8.75 8.31
N ALA A 114 14.43 7.99 8.84
CA ALA A 114 14.65 6.63 9.32
C ALA A 114 15.10 5.69 8.18
N ILE A 115 14.50 5.79 6.99
CA ILE A 115 14.97 5.05 5.82
C ILE A 115 16.42 5.41 5.50
N LYS A 116 16.77 6.69 5.53
CA LYS A 116 18.13 7.16 5.26
C LYS A 116 19.15 6.62 6.25
N GLU A 117 18.77 6.46 7.51
CA GLU A 117 19.64 5.99 8.58
C GLU A 117 19.83 4.47 8.57
N HIS A 118 18.83 3.72 8.14
CA HIS A 118 18.82 2.26 8.31
C HIS A 118 18.88 1.46 7.00
N SER A 119 18.55 2.06 5.84
CA SER A 119 18.57 1.34 4.57
C SER A 119 19.96 1.22 3.98
N ALA A 120 20.31 0.03 3.50
CA ALA A 120 21.55 -0.22 2.76
C ALA A 120 21.54 0.42 1.36
N ASN A 121 20.36 0.53 0.73
CA ASN A 121 20.17 1.12 -0.60
C ASN A 121 19.47 2.48 -0.52
N THR A 122 19.98 3.36 0.30
CA THR A 122 19.32 4.58 0.76
C THR A 122 18.60 5.37 -0.35
N LEU A 123 19.30 5.73 -1.43
CA LEU A 123 18.70 6.57 -2.49
C LEU A 123 17.55 5.85 -3.23
N LEU A 124 17.72 4.56 -3.50
CA LEU A 124 16.70 3.75 -4.16
C LEU A 124 15.46 3.61 -3.27
N ASP A 125 15.66 3.36 -1.99
CA ASP A 125 14.56 3.18 -1.05
C ASP A 125 13.83 4.48 -0.74
N LEU A 126 14.54 5.62 -0.68
CA LEU A 126 13.92 6.94 -0.59
C LEU A 126 13.10 7.26 -1.84
N MET A 127 13.57 6.86 -3.03
CA MET A 127 12.82 7.01 -4.27
C MET A 127 11.53 6.16 -4.24
N ARG A 128 11.62 4.87 -3.87
CA ARG A 128 10.47 3.96 -3.71
C ARG A 128 9.47 4.49 -2.69
N PHE A 129 9.97 4.97 -1.55
CA PHE A 129 9.14 5.59 -0.50
C PHE A 129 8.39 6.81 -1.02
N TYR A 130 9.10 7.72 -1.70
CA TYR A 130 8.50 8.91 -2.30
C TYR A 130 7.39 8.55 -3.30
N GLU A 131 7.62 7.55 -4.14
CA GLU A 131 6.64 7.03 -5.09
C GLU A 131 5.37 6.51 -4.39
N ILE A 132 5.52 5.75 -3.30
CA ILE A 132 4.39 5.26 -2.50
C ILE A 132 3.60 6.45 -1.92
N VAL A 133 4.27 7.47 -1.38
CA VAL A 133 3.62 8.66 -0.82
C VAL A 133 2.79 9.40 -1.89
N ILE A 134 3.35 9.63 -3.08
CA ILE A 134 2.63 10.26 -4.20
C ILE A 134 1.43 9.40 -4.63
N PHE A 135 1.64 8.09 -4.75
CA PHE A 135 0.58 7.15 -5.12
C PHE A 135 -0.58 7.15 -4.12
N CYS A 136 -0.29 7.15 -2.81
CA CYS A 136 -1.32 7.24 -1.77
C CYS A 136 -2.13 8.53 -1.89
N TYR A 137 -1.50 9.67 -2.16
CA TYR A 137 -2.22 10.90 -2.41
C TYR A 137 -3.13 10.79 -3.65
N ILE A 138 -2.62 10.27 -4.77
CA ILE A 138 -3.37 10.13 -6.03
C ILE A 138 -4.59 9.22 -5.85
N THR A 139 -4.45 8.13 -5.10
CA THR A 139 -5.49 7.12 -4.91
C THR A 139 -6.41 7.40 -3.72
N GLY A 140 -6.21 8.49 -2.97
CA GLY A 140 -7.04 8.82 -1.81
C GLY A 140 -6.81 7.91 -0.60
N ASN A 141 -5.61 7.35 -0.47
CA ASN A 141 -5.20 6.59 0.70
C ASN A 141 -4.66 7.53 1.80
N ASN A 142 -5.53 8.08 2.61
CA ASN A 142 -5.17 8.93 3.73
C ASN A 142 -5.01 8.16 5.06
N ASP A 143 -4.87 6.82 5.02
CA ASP A 143 -4.58 5.97 6.20
C ASP A 143 -3.17 5.34 6.16
N MET A 144 -2.27 5.84 5.30
CA MET A 144 -0.86 5.41 5.28
C MET A 144 -0.08 5.98 6.46
N HIS A 145 -0.30 5.37 7.61
CA HIS A 145 0.35 5.72 8.88
C HIS A 145 1.69 4.97 9.08
N LEU A 146 2.37 5.22 10.21
CA LEU A 146 3.69 4.65 10.51
C LEU A 146 3.78 3.11 10.40
N LYS A 147 2.70 2.38 10.69
CA LYS A 147 2.70 0.90 10.59
C LYS A 147 2.57 0.36 9.16
N ASN A 148 2.33 1.23 8.18
CA ASN A 148 2.16 0.84 6.78
C ASN A 148 3.44 1.05 5.95
N PHE A 149 4.52 1.50 6.59
CA PHE A 149 5.86 1.58 6.03
C PHE A 149 6.79 0.71 6.87
N SER A 150 7.56 -0.16 6.23
CA SER A 150 8.46 -1.08 6.93
C SER A 150 9.81 -1.19 6.26
N LEU A 151 10.81 -1.53 7.05
CA LEU A 151 12.06 -2.09 6.55
C LEU A 151 12.03 -3.61 6.75
N ILE A 152 12.60 -4.33 5.78
CA ILE A 152 12.72 -5.78 5.79
C ILE A 152 14.20 -6.17 5.61
N LEU A 153 14.62 -7.21 6.31
CA LEU A 153 15.99 -7.71 6.21
C LEU A 153 16.09 -8.68 5.02
N ASN A 154 16.86 -8.30 4.01
CA ASN A 154 17.17 -9.13 2.86
C ASN A 154 18.66 -9.51 2.88
N GLY A 155 18.95 -10.76 3.25
CA GLY A 155 20.32 -11.17 3.60
C GLY A 155 20.80 -10.38 4.83
N GLU A 156 21.83 -9.57 4.67
CA GLU A 156 22.37 -8.69 5.74
C GLU A 156 21.92 -7.23 5.57
N ASN A 157 21.12 -6.93 4.55
CA ASN A 157 20.77 -5.57 4.18
C ASN A 157 19.32 -5.25 4.57
N TRP A 158 19.14 -4.17 5.29
CA TRP A 158 17.83 -3.57 5.49
C TRP A 158 17.44 -2.75 4.26
N GLU A 159 16.23 -2.97 3.74
CA GLU A 159 15.67 -2.23 2.62
C GLU A 159 14.18 -1.93 2.86
N ILE A 160 13.62 -0.96 2.14
CA ILE A 160 12.19 -0.70 2.20
C ILE A 160 11.42 -1.92 1.70
N SER A 161 10.41 -2.34 2.46
CA SER A 161 9.57 -3.47 2.07
C SER A 161 8.75 -3.15 0.82
N PRO A 162 8.33 -4.17 0.05
CA PRO A 162 7.23 -4.01 -0.91
C PRO A 162 6.03 -3.34 -0.25
N ALA A 163 5.30 -2.50 -1.01
CA ALA A 163 4.12 -1.79 -0.51
C ALA A 163 2.97 -2.77 -0.22
N TYR A 164 2.23 -2.50 0.83
CA TYR A 164 1.06 -3.25 1.26
C TYR A 164 0.01 -2.31 1.86
N ASP A 165 -1.21 -2.81 2.05
CA ASP A 165 -2.32 -2.06 2.69
C ASP A 165 -2.67 -0.77 1.92
N LEU A 166 -2.58 -0.83 0.57
CA LEU A 166 -2.94 0.28 -0.31
C LEU A 166 -4.42 0.18 -0.69
N LEU A 167 -5.20 1.17 -0.30
CA LEU A 167 -6.63 1.25 -0.60
C LEU A 167 -7.09 2.71 -0.67
N ASN A 168 -8.20 2.97 -1.35
CA ASN A 168 -8.80 4.29 -1.38
C ASN A 168 -9.70 4.49 -0.15
N VAL A 169 -9.19 5.13 0.88
CA VAL A 169 -9.93 5.37 2.13
C VAL A 169 -11.06 6.39 1.94
N GLN A 170 -10.87 7.37 1.06
CA GLN A 170 -11.87 8.41 0.82
C GLN A 170 -13.16 7.92 0.15
N LEU A 171 -13.17 6.71 -0.44
CA LEU A 171 -14.41 6.07 -0.89
C LEU A 171 -15.35 5.76 0.27
N HIS A 172 -14.79 5.43 1.43
CA HIS A 172 -15.54 5.00 2.62
C HIS A 172 -15.72 6.11 3.66
N LEU A 173 -14.82 7.11 3.65
CA LEU A 173 -14.82 8.25 4.57
C LEU A 173 -14.75 9.58 3.77
N PRO A 174 -15.76 9.90 2.95
CA PRO A 174 -15.73 11.10 2.10
C PRO A 174 -15.78 12.42 2.89
N GLU A 175 -16.22 12.39 4.13
CA GLU A 175 -16.22 13.52 5.06
C GLU A 175 -14.81 13.85 5.60
N ASP A 176 -13.89 12.88 5.62
CA ASP A 176 -12.51 13.14 6.01
C ASP A 176 -11.80 13.99 4.95
N LYS A 177 -11.36 15.17 5.36
CA LYS A 177 -10.68 16.13 4.49
C LYS A 177 -9.16 16.01 4.56
N GLU A 178 -8.62 15.08 5.36
CA GLU A 178 -7.19 14.80 5.33
C GLU A 178 -6.82 14.10 4.03
N GLU A 179 -5.65 14.41 3.50
CA GLU A 179 -5.11 13.89 2.24
C GLU A 179 -3.90 12.99 2.49
N SER A 180 -3.42 12.98 3.73
CA SER A 180 -2.32 12.14 4.19
C SER A 180 -2.48 11.84 5.67
N ALA A 181 -2.18 10.61 6.10
CA ALA A 181 -2.17 10.20 7.50
C ALA A 181 -1.06 10.91 8.31
N LEU A 182 0.09 11.09 7.69
CA LEU A 182 1.25 11.77 8.26
C LEU A 182 1.38 13.17 7.65
N THR A 183 1.97 14.10 8.38
CA THR A 183 2.18 15.45 7.83
C THR A 183 3.24 15.45 6.74
N ILE A 184 3.02 16.29 5.71
CA ILE A 184 3.97 16.63 4.65
C ILE A 184 4.20 18.14 4.72
N GLY A 185 5.42 18.57 5.03
CA GLY A 185 5.69 19.98 5.26
C GLY A 185 4.85 20.60 6.38
N GLY A 186 4.46 19.80 7.37
CA GLY A 186 3.58 20.21 8.47
C GLY A 186 2.08 20.18 8.15
N LYS A 187 1.67 19.80 6.93
CA LYS A 187 0.28 19.78 6.48
C LYS A 187 -0.23 18.36 6.28
N LYS A 188 -1.54 18.15 6.48
CA LYS A 188 -2.27 16.94 6.09
C LYS A 188 -3.37 17.21 5.07
N LYS A 189 -3.66 18.48 4.78
CA LYS A 189 -4.76 18.96 3.93
C LYS A 189 -4.25 20.00 2.96
N LYS A 190 -4.96 20.17 1.83
CA LYS A 190 -4.65 21.17 0.78
C LYS A 190 -3.19 21.04 0.33
N LEU A 191 -2.78 19.79 0.10
CA LEU A 191 -1.46 19.50 -0.42
C LEU A 191 -1.38 19.95 -1.89
N SER A 192 -0.28 20.58 -2.24
CA SER A 192 -0.01 21.12 -3.57
C SER A 192 1.19 20.45 -4.21
N LYS A 193 1.38 20.62 -5.51
CA LYS A 193 2.57 20.14 -6.22
C LYS A 193 3.87 20.60 -5.56
N SER A 194 3.92 21.84 -5.05
CA SER A 194 5.10 22.37 -4.36
C SER A 194 5.41 21.65 -3.04
N ASP A 195 4.39 21.20 -2.31
CA ASP A 195 4.62 20.42 -1.08
C ASP A 195 5.31 19.09 -1.40
N PHE A 196 4.91 18.42 -2.49
CA PHE A 196 5.55 17.18 -2.94
C PHE A 196 6.94 17.40 -3.54
N ILE A 197 7.16 18.49 -4.28
CA ILE A 197 8.52 18.87 -4.76
C ILE A 197 9.44 19.06 -3.55
N ASN A 198 9.02 19.85 -2.58
CA ASN A 198 9.79 20.13 -1.38
C ASN A 198 10.07 18.87 -0.56
N LEU A 199 9.09 17.95 -0.47
CA LEU A 199 9.28 16.64 0.15
C LEU A 199 10.38 15.87 -0.56
N GLY A 200 10.30 15.71 -1.89
CA GLY A 200 11.31 14.97 -2.65
C GLY A 200 12.72 15.51 -2.46
N LEU A 201 12.87 16.84 -2.51
CA LEU A 201 14.15 17.50 -2.27
C LEU A 201 14.68 17.26 -0.84
N LYS A 202 13.80 17.33 0.17
CA LYS A 202 14.16 17.04 1.58
C LYS A 202 14.57 15.57 1.79
N LEU A 203 13.98 14.64 1.03
CA LEU A 203 14.37 13.24 1.03
C LEU A 203 15.73 13.01 0.35
N GLY A 204 16.30 14.01 -0.31
CA GLY A 204 17.57 13.92 -1.02
C GLY A 204 17.45 13.54 -2.49
N LEU A 205 16.24 13.56 -3.05
CA LEU A 205 16.02 13.39 -4.48
C LEU A 205 16.38 14.68 -5.21
N ASN A 206 16.88 14.58 -6.44
CA ASN A 206 17.08 15.75 -7.28
C ASN A 206 15.79 16.14 -8.03
N GLN A 207 15.76 17.36 -8.57
CA GLN A 207 14.62 17.91 -9.30
C GLN A 207 14.14 16.98 -10.43
N LYS A 208 15.06 16.40 -11.19
CA LYS A 208 14.75 15.50 -12.31
C LYS A 208 14.05 14.20 -11.85
N GLN A 209 14.47 13.65 -10.70
CA GLN A 209 13.84 12.47 -10.12
C GLN A 209 12.41 12.76 -9.68
N VAL A 210 12.20 13.90 -9.01
CA VAL A 210 10.86 14.36 -8.59
C VAL A 210 9.94 14.53 -9.80
N GLU A 211 10.38 15.28 -10.81
CA GLU A 211 9.58 15.51 -12.03
C GLU A 211 9.29 14.23 -12.81
N ASN A 212 10.26 13.32 -12.90
CA ASN A 212 10.06 12.04 -13.56
C ASN A 212 9.01 11.18 -12.83
N THR A 213 8.93 11.26 -11.50
CA THR A 213 7.89 10.57 -10.73
C THR A 213 6.51 11.10 -11.13
N PHE A 214 6.31 12.41 -11.18
CA PHE A 214 5.03 12.98 -11.62
C PHE A 214 4.68 12.57 -13.05
N LYS A 215 5.62 12.71 -13.99
CA LYS A 215 5.44 12.31 -15.39
C LYS A 215 5.04 10.84 -15.52
N ARG A 216 5.63 9.94 -14.71
CA ARG A 216 5.30 8.52 -14.71
C ARG A 216 3.85 8.29 -14.26
N PHE A 217 3.39 8.92 -13.19
CA PHE A 217 2.01 8.79 -12.73
C PHE A 217 1.02 9.37 -13.74
N LEU A 218 1.27 10.54 -14.30
CA LEU A 218 0.45 11.12 -15.35
C LEU A 218 0.37 10.22 -16.60
N LYS A 219 1.51 9.62 -17.01
CA LYS A 219 1.54 8.65 -18.12
C LYS A 219 0.74 7.37 -17.81
N SER A 220 0.65 7.00 -16.54
CA SER A 220 -0.09 5.81 -16.09
C SER A 220 -1.59 6.05 -15.92
N GLU A 221 -2.08 7.31 -15.99
CA GLU A 221 -3.47 7.69 -15.76
C GLU A 221 -4.45 6.83 -16.57
N LYS A 222 -4.27 6.74 -17.89
CA LYS A 222 -5.16 5.96 -18.76
C LYS A 222 -5.24 4.49 -18.35
N LYS A 223 -4.11 3.89 -17.95
CA LYS A 223 -4.06 2.50 -17.50
C LYS A 223 -4.77 2.33 -16.15
N MET A 224 -4.55 3.23 -15.20
CA MET A 224 -5.27 3.20 -13.92
C MET A 224 -6.77 3.33 -14.11
N LEU A 225 -7.21 4.31 -14.91
CA LEU A 225 -8.62 4.52 -15.22
C LEU A 225 -9.25 3.31 -15.90
N SER A 226 -8.54 2.61 -16.78
CA SER A 226 -9.06 1.42 -17.48
C SER A 226 -9.25 0.20 -16.57
N LEU A 227 -8.58 0.13 -15.41
CA LEU A 227 -8.77 -0.94 -14.43
C LEU A 227 -10.07 -0.78 -13.63
N ILE A 228 -10.51 0.45 -13.39
CA ILE A 228 -11.65 0.70 -12.49
C ILE A 228 -12.93 0.00 -12.99
N PRO A 229 -13.34 0.11 -14.27
CA PRO A 229 -14.52 -0.59 -14.76
C PRO A 229 -14.40 -2.13 -14.76
N GLN A 230 -13.18 -2.66 -14.71
CA GLN A 230 -12.89 -4.09 -14.67
C GLN A 230 -12.83 -4.64 -13.25
N SER A 231 -12.89 -3.76 -12.25
CA SER A 231 -12.85 -4.14 -10.83
C SER A 231 -14.20 -4.71 -10.36
N TYR A 232 -14.19 -5.27 -9.17
CA TYR A 232 -15.38 -5.77 -8.49
C TYR A 232 -16.10 -4.70 -7.65
N LEU A 233 -15.70 -3.44 -7.74
CA LEU A 233 -16.40 -2.33 -7.10
C LEU A 233 -17.77 -2.10 -7.75
N SER A 234 -18.74 -1.64 -6.97
CA SER A 234 -20.02 -1.16 -7.46
C SER A 234 -19.83 0.03 -8.42
N LYS A 235 -20.81 0.28 -9.29
CA LYS A 235 -20.77 1.40 -10.23
C LYS A 235 -20.59 2.74 -9.50
N GLU A 236 -21.26 2.91 -8.37
CA GLU A 236 -21.15 4.10 -7.54
C GLU A 236 -19.69 4.33 -7.07
N HIS A 237 -19.05 3.29 -6.51
CA HIS A 237 -17.66 3.40 -6.08
C HIS A 237 -16.69 3.56 -7.24
N GLN A 238 -16.95 2.94 -8.40
CA GLN A 238 -16.15 3.13 -9.60
C GLN A 238 -16.16 4.60 -10.05
N GLU A 239 -17.33 5.24 -10.13
CA GLU A 239 -17.48 6.65 -10.52
C GLU A 239 -16.79 7.59 -9.52
N LYS A 240 -16.97 7.36 -8.23
CA LYS A 240 -16.30 8.12 -7.17
C LYS A 240 -14.77 8.00 -7.29
N TYR A 241 -14.26 6.79 -7.52
CA TYR A 241 -12.83 6.55 -7.66
C TYR A 241 -12.25 7.27 -8.89
N ILE A 242 -12.92 7.16 -10.05
CA ILE A 242 -12.52 7.85 -11.29
C ILE A 242 -12.40 9.36 -11.03
N LYS A 243 -13.44 9.96 -10.47
CA LYS A 243 -13.48 11.41 -10.17
C LYS A 243 -12.36 11.84 -9.23
N LEU A 244 -12.13 11.06 -8.16
CA LEU A 244 -11.06 11.34 -7.20
C LEU A 244 -9.70 11.27 -7.86
N LEU A 245 -9.41 10.18 -8.56
CA LEU A 245 -8.11 9.95 -9.22
C LEU A 245 -7.78 11.05 -10.22
N GLN A 246 -8.74 11.43 -11.08
CA GLN A 246 -8.57 12.52 -12.04
C GLN A 246 -8.29 13.85 -11.33
N ASN A 247 -9.06 14.21 -10.31
CA ASN A 247 -8.86 15.44 -9.56
C ASN A 247 -7.50 15.49 -8.86
N ARG A 248 -7.03 14.38 -8.32
CA ARG A 248 -5.73 14.31 -7.65
C ARG A 248 -4.55 14.40 -8.62
N LEU A 249 -4.69 13.85 -9.81
CA LEU A 249 -3.64 13.93 -10.85
C LEU A 249 -3.48 15.34 -11.41
N LEU A 250 -4.53 16.17 -11.43
CA LEU A 250 -4.48 17.54 -11.95
C LEU A 250 -3.42 18.40 -11.28
N ILE A 251 -3.13 18.21 -9.99
CA ILE A 251 -2.12 19.03 -9.31
C ILE A 251 -0.69 18.80 -9.84
N PHE A 252 -0.45 17.67 -10.51
CA PHE A 252 0.89 17.31 -11.04
C PHE A 252 1.10 17.72 -12.50
N GLN A 253 0.06 18.20 -13.17
CA GLN A 253 0.12 18.74 -14.55
C GLN A 253 0.90 20.03 -14.69
#